data_2a6582840013bbc123e0e930179a01e9
#
_entry.id   2a6582840013bbc123e0e930179a01e9
#
_cell.length_a   1.000
_cell.length_b   1.000
_cell.length_c   1.000
_cell.angle_alpha   90.00
_cell.angle_beta   90.00
_cell.angle_gamma   90.00
#
_symmetry.space_group_name_H-M   'P 1'
#
loop_
_entity.id
_entity.type
_entity.pdbx_description
1 polymer ?
#
loop_
_entity_poly.entity_id
_entity_poly.type
_entity_poly.pdbx_seq_one_letter_code
_entity_poly.pdbx_strand_id
1 'polypeptide(L)'
;MKLIFLHGLGQSAESWKEVQNLLTDYPSEAIELFSSEVNSYQKVKDRVYQHLAQETEPFVLVGLSLGAALALELSSYDLPNLQALVLSGCPLKLAGNILFYIQLLIFKLLPKRVFEKQGADKSLMVGVSEELKTLDLTAIAGSCPYPTLLICGSKDKPNLSSMKALHRLLTNSQFQIIPDGPHILNRAKPKEFAEITRSFLEFLK
;
A
#
# COMPACT_ATOMS: atom_id res chain seq x y z
N MET A 1 -17.93 -6.77 6.97
CA MET A 1 -16.79 -5.86 6.75
C MET A 1 -16.07 -6.32 5.49
N LYS A 2 -15.95 -5.43 4.50
CA LYS A 2 -15.36 -5.68 3.17
C LYS A 2 -13.87 -5.36 3.19
N LEU A 3 -13.04 -6.11 2.46
CA LEU A 3 -11.62 -5.80 2.27
C LEU A 3 -11.40 -5.16 0.90
N ILE A 4 -10.77 -4.00 0.86
CA ILE A 4 -10.45 -3.30 -0.39
C ILE A 4 -8.93 -3.23 -0.52
N PHE A 5 -8.42 -3.88 -1.57
CA PHE A 5 -6.99 -4.07 -1.79
C PHE A 5 -6.43 -3.06 -2.79
N LEU A 6 -5.32 -2.41 -2.42
CA LEU A 6 -4.58 -1.43 -3.22
C LEU A 6 -3.17 -1.95 -3.48
N HIS A 7 -2.84 -2.17 -4.75
CA HIS A 7 -1.56 -2.78 -5.14
C HIS A 7 -0.39 -1.78 -5.16
N GLY A 8 0.84 -2.30 -5.19
CA GLY A 8 2.06 -1.50 -5.32
C GLY A 8 2.30 -0.99 -6.75
N LEU A 9 3.19 -0.01 -6.89
CA LEU A 9 3.62 0.47 -8.19
C LEU A 9 4.28 -0.67 -8.99
N GLY A 10 3.89 -0.82 -10.26
CA GLY A 10 4.34 -1.92 -11.12
C GLY A 10 3.63 -3.26 -10.88
N GLN A 11 2.58 -3.28 -10.08
CA GLN A 11 1.66 -4.41 -9.93
C GLN A 11 0.31 -4.11 -10.60
N SER A 12 -0.63 -5.04 -10.46
CA SER A 12 -2.04 -4.92 -10.83
C SER A 12 -2.94 -5.46 -9.73
N ALA A 13 -4.25 -5.27 -9.85
CA ALA A 13 -5.24 -5.84 -8.93
C ALA A 13 -5.10 -7.36 -8.77
N GLU A 14 -4.76 -8.07 -9.85
CA GLU A 14 -4.54 -9.53 -9.86
C GLU A 14 -3.44 -9.99 -8.88
N SER A 15 -2.52 -9.09 -8.49
CA SER A 15 -1.47 -9.40 -7.51
C SER A 15 -2.00 -9.77 -6.11
N TRP A 16 -3.26 -9.47 -5.82
CA TRP A 16 -3.92 -9.77 -4.55
C TRP A 16 -4.75 -11.04 -4.56
N LYS A 17 -4.95 -11.66 -5.73
CA LYS A 17 -5.84 -12.83 -5.90
C LYS A 17 -5.54 -13.98 -4.94
N GLU A 18 -4.28 -14.30 -4.71
CA GLU A 18 -3.91 -15.38 -3.80
C GLU A 18 -4.28 -15.05 -2.34
N VAL A 19 -4.04 -13.81 -1.90
CA VAL A 19 -4.44 -13.34 -0.57
C VAL A 19 -5.96 -13.31 -0.43
N GLN A 20 -6.69 -12.84 -1.46
CA GLN A 20 -8.17 -12.85 -1.46
C GLN A 20 -8.73 -14.27 -1.34
N ASN A 21 -8.15 -15.23 -2.08
CA ASN A 21 -8.55 -16.65 -2.01
C ASN A 21 -8.30 -17.29 -0.62
N LEU A 22 -7.40 -16.74 0.17
CA LEU A 22 -7.12 -17.16 1.54
C LEU A 22 -7.99 -16.46 2.59
N LEU A 23 -8.66 -15.36 2.22
CA LEU A 23 -9.54 -14.56 3.09
C LEU A 23 -11.01 -14.61 2.65
N THR A 24 -11.48 -15.77 2.21
CA THR A 24 -12.83 -15.95 1.66
C THR A 24 -13.97 -15.67 2.64
N ASP A 25 -13.68 -15.62 3.94
CA ASP A 25 -14.65 -15.27 4.99
C ASP A 25 -15.03 -13.78 4.95
N TYR A 26 -14.32 -12.98 4.16
CA TYR A 26 -14.55 -11.53 4.00
C TYR A 26 -14.86 -11.21 2.53
N PRO A 27 -15.99 -10.53 2.24
CA PRO A 27 -16.17 -9.92 0.92
C PRO A 27 -14.97 -9.06 0.57
N SER A 28 -14.47 -9.17 -0.65
CA SER A 28 -13.27 -8.42 -1.01
C SER A 28 -13.24 -8.01 -2.48
N GLU A 29 -12.58 -6.89 -2.73
CA GLU A 29 -12.22 -6.45 -4.08
C GLU A 29 -10.78 -5.93 -4.11
N ALA A 30 -10.16 -5.98 -5.27
CA ALA A 30 -8.87 -5.36 -5.53
C ALA A 30 -9.03 -4.31 -6.62
N ILE A 31 -8.64 -3.08 -6.33
CA ILE A 31 -8.78 -1.95 -7.25
C ILE A 31 -7.57 -1.92 -8.18
N GLU A 32 -7.82 -1.86 -9.51
CA GLU A 32 -6.78 -1.55 -10.47
C GLU A 32 -6.44 -0.06 -10.40
N LEU A 33 -5.24 0.26 -9.92
CA LEU A 33 -4.86 1.65 -9.64
C LEU A 33 -4.56 2.46 -10.91
N PHE A 34 -4.06 1.81 -11.97
CA PHE A 34 -3.60 2.50 -13.16
C PHE A 34 -4.34 2.06 -14.42
N SER A 35 -4.49 2.98 -15.36
CA SER A 35 -5.00 2.74 -16.71
C SER A 35 -4.40 3.77 -17.66
N SER A 36 -4.73 3.71 -18.96
CA SER A 36 -4.31 4.74 -19.92
C SER A 36 -4.74 6.17 -19.52
N GLU A 37 -5.88 6.31 -18.87
CA GLU A 37 -6.44 7.59 -18.44
C GLU A 37 -5.97 7.98 -17.03
N VAL A 38 -5.75 6.98 -16.14
CA VAL A 38 -5.33 7.15 -14.75
C VAL A 38 -3.86 6.77 -14.64
N ASN A 39 -2.99 7.70 -14.93
CA ASN A 39 -1.56 7.50 -15.13
C ASN A 39 -0.67 8.41 -14.24
N SER A 40 -1.24 8.99 -13.20
CA SER A 40 -0.53 9.81 -12.20
C SER A 40 -1.02 9.47 -10.80
N TYR A 41 -0.19 9.75 -9.78
CA TYR A 41 -0.56 9.48 -8.39
C TYR A 41 -1.80 10.27 -7.96
N GLN A 42 -1.90 11.53 -8.34
CA GLN A 42 -3.05 12.37 -8.02
C GLN A 42 -4.34 11.81 -8.63
N LYS A 43 -4.34 11.43 -9.91
CA LYS A 43 -5.51 10.83 -10.56
C LYS A 43 -5.93 9.50 -9.91
N VAL A 44 -4.95 8.67 -9.52
CA VAL A 44 -5.21 7.44 -8.76
C VAL A 44 -5.91 7.77 -7.45
N LYS A 45 -5.38 8.72 -6.70
CA LYS A 45 -5.94 9.14 -5.40
C LYS A 45 -7.38 9.61 -5.53
N ASP A 46 -7.64 10.52 -6.49
CA ASP A 46 -8.98 11.08 -6.71
C ASP A 46 -9.98 9.98 -7.11
N ARG A 47 -9.59 9.07 -8.00
CA ARG A 47 -10.45 7.97 -8.43
C ARG A 47 -10.74 6.99 -7.30
N VAL A 48 -9.72 6.59 -6.55
CA VAL A 48 -9.88 5.66 -5.43
C VAL A 48 -10.73 6.31 -4.34
N TYR A 49 -10.51 7.59 -4.02
CA TYR A 49 -11.37 8.32 -3.09
C TYR A 49 -12.83 8.32 -3.51
N GLN A 50 -13.13 8.66 -4.78
CA GLN A 50 -14.49 8.65 -5.31
C GLN A 50 -15.15 7.27 -5.21
N HIS A 51 -14.39 6.19 -5.45
CA HIS A 51 -14.89 4.83 -5.30
C HIS A 51 -15.20 4.51 -3.83
N LEU A 52 -14.26 4.82 -2.91
CA LEU A 52 -14.43 4.55 -1.48
C LEU A 52 -15.54 5.39 -0.82
N ALA A 53 -15.74 6.62 -1.28
CA ALA A 53 -16.82 7.49 -0.78
C ALA A 53 -18.23 6.97 -1.11
N GLN A 54 -18.34 6.06 -2.09
CA GLN A 54 -19.60 5.40 -2.46
C GLN A 54 -19.83 4.08 -1.72
N GLU A 55 -18.84 3.59 -0.96
CA GLU A 55 -18.99 2.35 -0.18
C GLU A 55 -20.00 2.58 0.96
N THR A 56 -21.01 1.73 1.00
CA THR A 56 -22.08 1.78 2.01
C THR A 56 -21.85 0.80 3.16
N GLU A 57 -21.03 -0.21 2.94
CA GLU A 57 -20.66 -1.22 3.93
C GLU A 57 -19.37 -0.85 4.66
N PRO A 58 -19.22 -1.22 5.95
CA PRO A 58 -17.95 -1.06 6.65
C PRO A 58 -16.82 -1.79 5.92
N PHE A 59 -15.69 -1.10 5.70
CA PHE A 59 -14.55 -1.66 4.96
C PHE A 59 -13.20 -1.41 5.63
N VAL A 60 -12.21 -2.21 5.22
CA VAL A 60 -10.81 -2.09 5.59
C VAL A 60 -9.99 -1.88 4.34
N LEU A 61 -9.09 -0.91 4.35
CA LEU A 61 -8.12 -0.71 3.28
C LEU A 61 -6.87 -1.56 3.53
N VAL A 62 -6.52 -2.38 2.55
CA VAL A 62 -5.33 -3.23 2.56
C VAL A 62 -4.38 -2.79 1.45
N GLY A 63 -3.24 -2.22 1.80
CA GLY A 63 -2.31 -1.65 0.83
C GLY A 63 -0.89 -2.24 0.91
N LEU A 64 -0.24 -2.32 -0.27
CA LEU A 64 1.18 -2.65 -0.37
C LEU A 64 1.95 -1.46 -0.98
N SER A 65 3.05 -1.03 -0.34
CA SER A 65 3.95 -0.01 -0.88
C SER A 65 3.22 1.27 -1.28
N LEU A 66 3.13 1.61 -2.57
CA LEU A 66 2.32 2.72 -3.07
C LEU A 66 0.86 2.63 -2.59
N GLY A 67 0.25 1.45 -2.68
CA GLY A 67 -1.12 1.23 -2.20
C GLY A 67 -1.26 1.44 -0.70
N ALA A 68 -0.21 1.14 0.09
CA ALA A 68 -0.19 1.41 1.53
C ALA A 68 -0.06 2.91 1.83
N ALA A 69 0.79 3.63 1.08
CA ALA A 69 0.89 5.08 1.19
C ALA A 69 -0.45 5.77 0.84
N LEU A 70 -1.08 5.30 -0.24
CA LEU A 70 -2.40 5.79 -0.68
C LEU A 70 -3.47 5.52 0.37
N ALA A 71 -3.53 4.31 0.95
CA ALA A 71 -4.48 3.96 2.00
C ALA A 71 -4.32 4.86 3.23
N LEU A 72 -3.08 5.11 3.66
CA LEU A 72 -2.80 6.01 4.77
C LEU A 72 -3.17 7.46 4.43
N GLU A 73 -2.84 7.95 3.24
CA GLU A 73 -3.22 9.30 2.83
C GLU A 73 -4.74 9.47 2.79
N LEU A 74 -5.46 8.51 2.20
CA LEU A 74 -6.92 8.52 2.12
C LEU A 74 -7.61 8.39 3.48
N SER A 75 -6.96 7.84 4.49
CA SER A 75 -7.51 7.79 5.86
C SER A 75 -7.71 9.17 6.49
N SER A 76 -7.13 10.23 5.93
CA SER A 76 -7.37 11.61 6.35
C SER A 76 -8.55 12.30 5.65
N TYR A 77 -9.19 11.58 4.72
CA TYR A 77 -10.37 12.07 4.00
C TYR A 77 -11.65 11.62 4.71
N ASP A 78 -12.77 12.24 4.33
CA ASP A 78 -14.09 11.84 4.85
C ASP A 78 -14.52 10.49 4.23
N LEU A 79 -14.28 9.41 4.97
CA LEU A 79 -14.62 8.03 4.61
C LEU A 79 -15.34 7.37 5.80
N PRO A 80 -16.66 7.64 5.98
CA PRO A 80 -17.40 7.25 7.20
C PRO A 80 -17.45 5.74 7.44
N ASN A 81 -17.32 4.93 6.39
CA ASN A 81 -17.35 3.47 6.49
C ASN A 81 -15.96 2.81 6.59
N LEU A 82 -14.87 3.59 6.57
CA LEU A 82 -13.53 3.07 6.83
C LEU A 82 -13.39 2.67 8.31
N GLN A 83 -12.98 1.43 8.56
CA GLN A 83 -12.88 0.89 9.93
C GLN A 83 -11.43 0.67 10.37
N ALA A 84 -10.56 0.29 9.46
CA ALA A 84 -9.16 -0.03 9.78
C ALA A 84 -8.28 0.00 8.55
N LEU A 85 -6.96 -0.04 8.79
CA LEU A 85 -5.93 -0.09 7.75
C LEU A 85 -5.06 -1.34 7.94
N VAL A 86 -4.66 -1.97 6.82
CA VAL A 86 -3.59 -2.98 6.77
C VAL A 86 -2.54 -2.46 5.79
N LEU A 87 -1.39 -2.06 6.29
CA LEU A 87 -0.35 -1.38 5.52
C LEU A 87 0.92 -2.24 5.45
N SER A 88 1.31 -2.63 4.25
CA SER A 88 2.51 -3.43 4.01
C SER A 88 3.59 -2.63 3.28
N GLY A 89 4.80 -2.59 3.85
CA GLY A 89 5.94 -1.91 3.23
C GLY A 89 5.69 -0.43 2.90
N CYS A 90 4.91 0.26 3.74
CA CYS A 90 4.48 1.64 3.52
C CYS A 90 5.66 2.63 3.65
N PRO A 91 5.95 3.45 2.64
CA PRO A 91 6.86 4.57 2.79
C PRO A 91 6.19 5.67 3.62
N LEU A 92 6.82 6.08 4.72
CA LEU A 92 6.33 7.20 5.54
C LEU A 92 6.69 8.56 4.94
N LYS A 93 7.92 8.68 4.45
CA LYS A 93 8.46 9.92 3.89
C LYS A 93 9.45 9.62 2.78
N LEU A 94 9.19 10.14 1.59
CA LEU A 94 10.08 10.07 0.44
C LEU A 94 10.77 11.42 0.19
N ALA A 95 10.19 12.51 0.67
CA ALA A 95 10.78 13.83 0.63
C ALA A 95 12.15 13.82 1.32
N GLY A 96 13.21 14.19 0.59
CA GLY A 96 14.59 14.18 1.08
C GLY A 96 15.25 12.80 1.21
N ASN A 97 14.59 11.72 0.78
CA ASN A 97 15.16 10.36 0.83
C ASN A 97 16.14 10.14 -0.33
N ILE A 98 17.44 10.19 -0.03
CA ILE A 98 18.51 10.04 -1.03
C ILE A 98 18.42 8.71 -1.78
N LEU A 99 18.11 7.60 -1.08
CA LEU A 99 18.00 6.29 -1.71
C LEU A 99 16.85 6.23 -2.72
N PHE A 100 15.74 6.88 -2.41
CA PHE A 100 14.61 7.02 -3.33
C PHE A 100 14.99 7.84 -4.58
N TYR A 101 15.73 8.93 -4.41
CA TYR A 101 16.21 9.72 -5.55
C TYR A 101 17.20 8.96 -6.43
N ILE A 102 18.09 8.16 -5.82
CA ILE A 102 19.00 7.28 -6.56
C ILE A 102 18.19 6.22 -7.34
N GLN A 103 17.19 5.60 -6.71
CA GLN A 103 16.30 4.63 -7.37
C GLN A 103 15.58 5.26 -8.58
N LEU A 104 15.04 6.47 -8.42
CA LEU A 104 14.38 7.20 -9.48
C LEU A 104 15.34 7.54 -10.63
N LEU A 105 16.57 7.93 -10.33
CA LEU A 105 17.61 8.16 -11.34
C LEU A 105 17.90 6.86 -12.10
N ILE A 106 18.02 5.73 -11.40
CA ILE A 106 18.20 4.41 -12.03
C ILE A 106 17.01 4.11 -12.96
N PHE A 107 15.77 4.33 -12.52
CA PHE A 107 14.59 4.11 -13.36
C PHE A 107 14.62 4.94 -14.65
N LYS A 108 15.06 6.20 -14.57
CA LYS A 108 15.21 7.06 -15.76
C LYS A 108 16.25 6.53 -16.73
N LEU A 109 17.37 6.01 -16.24
CA LEU A 109 18.48 5.53 -17.06
C LEU A 109 18.25 4.13 -17.64
N LEU A 110 17.48 3.27 -16.97
CA LEU A 110 17.22 1.92 -17.43
C LEU A 110 16.43 1.92 -18.76
N PRO A 111 16.79 1.03 -19.72
CA PRO A 111 16.02 0.86 -20.94
C PRO A 111 14.58 0.40 -20.68
N LYS A 112 13.62 0.85 -21.52
CA LYS A 112 12.21 0.46 -21.42
C LYS A 112 11.99 -1.06 -21.34
N ARG A 113 12.77 -1.82 -22.08
CA ARG A 113 12.72 -3.29 -22.12
C ARG A 113 12.89 -3.96 -20.73
N VAL A 114 13.58 -3.29 -19.77
CA VAL A 114 13.75 -3.82 -18.42
C VAL A 114 12.41 -3.83 -17.67
N PHE A 115 11.61 -2.79 -17.86
CA PHE A 115 10.27 -2.66 -17.26
C PHE A 115 9.27 -3.58 -17.96
N GLU A 116 9.28 -3.63 -19.28
CA GLU A 116 8.39 -4.48 -20.09
C GLU A 116 8.53 -5.97 -19.75
N LYS A 117 9.76 -6.45 -19.46
CA LYS A 117 10.01 -7.83 -18.99
C LYS A 117 9.32 -8.14 -17.66
N GLN A 118 8.99 -7.14 -16.89
CA GLN A 118 8.31 -7.26 -15.59
C GLN A 118 6.82 -6.89 -15.70
N GLY A 119 6.31 -6.66 -16.91
CA GLY A 119 4.93 -6.24 -17.15
C GLY A 119 4.63 -4.79 -16.72
N ALA A 120 5.67 -3.96 -16.55
CA ALA A 120 5.54 -2.58 -16.10
C ALA A 120 5.77 -1.57 -17.24
N ASP A 121 5.11 -0.42 -17.18
CA ASP A 121 5.37 0.72 -18.07
C ASP A 121 6.40 1.66 -17.44
N LYS A 122 7.51 1.92 -18.15
CA LYS A 122 8.57 2.82 -17.70
C LYS A 122 8.06 4.23 -17.44
N SER A 123 7.24 4.76 -18.35
CA SER A 123 6.78 6.16 -18.26
C SER A 123 5.89 6.35 -17.03
N LEU A 124 5.01 5.38 -16.78
CA LEU A 124 4.19 5.33 -15.58
C LEU A 124 5.04 5.24 -14.30
N MET A 125 6.00 4.30 -14.26
CA MET A 125 6.89 4.10 -13.10
C MET A 125 7.67 5.37 -12.77
N VAL A 126 8.25 6.01 -13.77
CA VAL A 126 9.02 7.26 -13.59
C VAL A 126 8.08 8.41 -13.21
N GLY A 127 6.96 8.59 -13.92
CA GLY A 127 6.02 9.69 -13.68
C GLY A 127 5.46 9.68 -12.27
N VAL A 128 4.93 8.53 -11.82
CA VAL A 128 4.41 8.37 -10.46
C VAL A 128 5.50 8.55 -9.41
N SER A 129 6.71 8.00 -9.65
CA SER A 129 7.83 8.21 -8.71
C SER A 129 8.27 9.67 -8.61
N GLU A 130 8.16 10.45 -9.69
CA GLU A 130 8.42 11.90 -9.66
C GLU A 130 7.43 12.65 -8.77
N GLU A 131 6.13 12.32 -8.86
CA GLU A 131 5.11 12.92 -8.00
C GLU A 131 5.32 12.56 -6.52
N LEU A 132 5.77 11.33 -6.24
CA LEU A 132 6.03 10.86 -4.88
C LEU A 132 7.27 11.48 -4.20
N LYS A 133 8.10 12.25 -4.90
CA LYS A 133 9.28 12.91 -4.31
C LYS A 133 8.97 13.82 -3.13
N THR A 134 7.78 14.38 -3.09
CA THR A 134 7.33 15.29 -2.04
C THR A 134 6.50 14.60 -0.97
N LEU A 135 6.30 13.28 -1.08
CA LEU A 135 5.49 12.52 -0.15
C LEU A 135 6.04 12.62 1.27
N ASP A 136 5.21 13.09 2.18
CA ASP A 136 5.45 13.10 3.62
C ASP A 136 4.12 12.82 4.35
N LEU A 137 3.96 11.62 4.86
CA LEU A 137 2.76 11.15 5.55
C LEU A 137 2.87 11.28 7.09
N THR A 138 3.90 11.95 7.59
CA THR A 138 4.19 12.04 9.03
C THR A 138 3.03 12.65 9.82
N ALA A 139 2.46 13.76 9.34
CA ALA A 139 1.35 14.43 9.99
C ALA A 139 0.07 13.57 9.98
N ILE A 140 -0.22 12.92 8.84
CA ILE A 140 -1.38 12.04 8.68
C ILE A 140 -1.26 10.83 9.62
N ALA A 141 -0.08 10.21 9.68
CA ALA A 141 0.17 9.10 10.59
C ALA A 141 -0.05 9.49 12.07
N GLY A 142 0.41 10.68 12.47
CA GLY A 142 0.25 11.19 13.83
C GLY A 142 -1.20 11.52 14.23
N SER A 143 -2.08 11.73 13.27
CA SER A 143 -3.49 12.03 13.48
C SER A 143 -4.46 10.92 13.03
N CYS A 144 -3.95 9.79 12.53
CA CYS A 144 -4.77 8.68 12.05
C CYS A 144 -5.55 8.03 13.21
N PRO A 145 -6.89 8.05 13.17
CA PRO A 145 -7.71 7.52 14.25
C PRO A 145 -7.97 6.01 14.13
N TYR A 146 -7.65 5.42 12.97
CA TYR A 146 -8.04 4.05 12.64
C TYR A 146 -7.09 3.02 13.22
N PRO A 147 -7.60 1.91 13.78
CA PRO A 147 -6.80 0.73 14.07
C PRO A 147 -5.99 0.33 12.82
N THR A 148 -4.69 0.14 12.98
CA THR A 148 -3.81 -0.10 11.85
C THR A 148 -2.90 -1.30 12.10
N LEU A 149 -2.94 -2.25 11.18
CA LEU A 149 -1.97 -3.34 11.12
C LEU A 149 -0.84 -2.97 10.16
N LEU A 150 0.37 -3.01 10.66
CA LEU A 150 1.60 -2.83 9.88
C LEU A 150 2.26 -4.17 9.63
N ILE A 151 2.55 -4.51 8.37
CA ILE A 151 3.22 -5.75 7.98
C ILE A 151 4.47 -5.42 7.18
N CYS A 152 5.61 -6.02 7.52
CA CYS A 152 6.86 -5.83 6.77
C CYS A 152 7.62 -7.14 6.66
N GLY A 153 8.26 -7.38 5.52
CA GLY A 153 9.18 -8.49 5.37
C GLY A 153 10.53 -8.19 6.04
N SER A 154 11.14 -9.18 6.67
CA SER A 154 12.45 -8.99 7.33
C SER A 154 13.59 -8.67 6.36
N LYS A 155 13.42 -9.02 5.07
CA LYS A 155 14.38 -8.69 3.98
C LYS A 155 14.10 -7.34 3.32
N ASP A 156 12.98 -6.69 3.61
CA ASP A 156 12.64 -5.36 3.11
C ASP A 156 13.28 -4.25 3.97
N LYS A 157 14.60 -4.25 4.04
CA LYS A 157 15.39 -3.34 4.88
C LYS A 157 15.08 -1.85 4.64
N PRO A 158 14.90 -1.36 3.40
CA PRO A 158 14.59 0.05 3.16
C PRO A 158 13.28 0.49 3.81
N ASN A 159 12.23 -0.35 3.76
CA ASN A 159 10.93 -0.01 4.30
C ASN A 159 10.78 -0.37 5.79
N LEU A 160 11.60 -1.29 6.32
CA LEU A 160 11.52 -1.69 7.73
C LEU A 160 11.73 -0.52 8.69
N SER A 161 12.65 0.40 8.38
CA SER A 161 12.86 1.62 9.17
C SER A 161 11.66 2.57 9.10
N SER A 162 11.09 2.72 7.91
CA SER A 162 9.87 3.50 7.66
C SER A 162 8.68 2.93 8.44
N MET A 163 8.47 1.61 8.39
CA MET A 163 7.39 0.92 9.11
C MET A 163 7.54 1.04 10.63
N LYS A 164 8.76 0.97 11.17
CA LYS A 164 9.03 1.21 12.60
C LYS A 164 8.73 2.66 13.01
N ALA A 165 9.07 3.63 12.17
CA ALA A 165 8.75 5.03 12.41
C ALA A 165 7.24 5.25 12.35
N LEU A 166 6.55 4.66 11.38
CA LEU A 166 5.10 4.71 11.25
C LEU A 166 4.40 4.12 12.49
N HIS A 167 4.88 2.97 13.00
CA HIS A 167 4.36 2.34 14.22
C HIS A 167 4.47 3.24 15.47
N ARG A 168 5.52 4.07 15.55
CA ARG A 168 5.69 5.02 16.66
C ARG A 168 4.76 6.23 16.58
N LEU A 169 4.32 6.58 15.38
CA LEU A 169 3.43 7.73 15.16
C LEU A 169 1.95 7.38 15.30
N LEU A 170 1.58 6.18 14.85
CA LEU A 170 0.21 5.68 14.93
C LEU A 170 -0.13 5.33 16.38
N THR A 171 -1.18 5.94 16.92
CA THR A 171 -1.62 5.73 18.33
C THR A 171 -2.24 4.36 18.57
N ASN A 172 -2.83 3.75 17.52
CA ASN A 172 -3.49 2.44 17.58
C ASN A 172 -2.98 1.55 16.47
N SER A 173 -1.79 0.96 16.65
CA SER A 173 -1.23 0.09 15.63
C SER A 173 -0.59 -1.19 16.21
N GLN A 174 -0.67 -2.27 15.42
CA GLN A 174 0.07 -3.51 15.59
C GLN A 174 1.14 -3.60 14.51
N PHE A 175 2.32 -4.13 14.84
CA PHE A 175 3.39 -4.30 13.87
C PHE A 175 3.90 -5.73 13.85
N GLN A 176 3.84 -6.35 12.67
CA GLN A 176 4.24 -7.73 12.42
C GLN A 176 5.37 -7.78 11.37
N ILE A 177 6.37 -8.60 11.62
CA ILE A 177 7.49 -8.82 10.71
C ILE A 177 7.44 -10.27 10.22
N ILE A 178 7.29 -10.46 8.90
CA ILE A 178 7.31 -11.80 8.30
C ILE A 178 8.77 -12.22 8.08
N PRO A 179 9.21 -13.33 8.73
CA PRO A 179 10.56 -13.84 8.55
C PRO A 179 10.85 -14.19 7.09
N ASP A 180 12.05 -13.87 6.62
CA ASP A 180 12.48 -14.06 5.23
C ASP A 180 11.59 -13.43 4.15
N GLY A 181 10.63 -12.63 4.54
CA GLY A 181 9.73 -11.91 3.63
C GLY A 181 10.46 -10.79 2.88
N PRO A 182 10.33 -10.72 1.54
CA PRO A 182 10.78 -9.59 0.74
C PRO A 182 9.78 -8.43 0.81
N HIS A 183 9.97 -7.39 -0.02
CA HIS A 183 9.04 -6.27 -0.13
C HIS A 183 7.64 -6.66 -0.62
N ILE A 184 7.57 -7.53 -1.64
CA ILE A 184 6.32 -7.92 -2.31
C ILE A 184 5.69 -9.13 -1.57
N LEU A 185 5.16 -8.88 -0.37
CA LEU A 185 4.63 -9.93 0.51
C LEU A 185 3.37 -10.59 -0.02
N ASN A 186 2.49 -9.85 -0.71
CA ASN A 186 1.25 -10.38 -1.27
C ASN A 186 1.45 -11.52 -2.29
N ARG A 187 2.65 -11.61 -2.90
CA ARG A 187 3.03 -12.69 -3.82
C ARG A 187 4.00 -13.69 -3.21
N ALA A 188 4.96 -13.21 -2.41
CA ALA A 188 6.02 -14.06 -1.89
C ALA A 188 5.62 -14.82 -0.61
N LYS A 189 4.70 -14.28 0.16
CA LYS A 189 4.26 -14.77 1.46
C LYS A 189 2.74 -14.60 1.68
N PRO A 190 1.89 -15.01 0.71
CA PRO A 190 0.45 -14.73 0.76
C PRO A 190 -0.23 -15.41 1.93
N LYS A 191 0.21 -16.61 2.35
CA LYS A 191 -0.37 -17.35 3.48
C LYS A 191 -0.13 -16.61 4.79
N GLU A 192 1.13 -16.30 5.09
CA GLU A 192 1.50 -15.58 6.30
C GLU A 192 0.84 -14.19 6.34
N PHE A 193 0.78 -13.51 5.19
CA PHE A 193 0.08 -12.23 5.07
C PHE A 193 -1.41 -12.35 5.40
N ALA A 194 -2.10 -13.35 4.85
CA ALA A 194 -3.51 -13.58 5.09
C ALA A 194 -3.80 -13.98 6.54
N GLU A 195 -2.99 -14.86 7.14
CA GLU A 195 -3.12 -15.28 8.54
C GLU A 195 -2.98 -14.10 9.51
N ILE A 196 -1.96 -13.27 9.34
CA ILE A 196 -1.74 -12.07 10.15
C ILE A 196 -2.91 -11.09 9.98
N THR A 197 -3.35 -10.88 8.74
CA THR A 197 -4.51 -10.02 8.44
C THR A 197 -5.78 -10.55 9.09
N ARG A 198 -6.07 -11.85 8.99
CA ARG A 198 -7.24 -12.47 9.62
C ARG A 198 -7.24 -12.26 11.13
N SER A 199 -6.12 -12.54 11.80
CA SER A 199 -5.99 -12.37 13.24
C SER A 199 -6.26 -10.93 13.68
N PHE A 200 -5.81 -9.95 12.91
CA PHE A 200 -6.11 -8.55 13.16
C PHE A 200 -7.60 -8.22 12.98
N LEU A 201 -8.23 -8.74 11.91
CA LEU A 201 -9.65 -8.51 11.64
C LEU A 201 -10.56 -9.16 12.70
N GLU A 202 -10.16 -10.28 13.28
CA GLU A 202 -10.87 -10.92 14.38
C GLU A 202 -10.79 -10.10 15.68
N PHE A 203 -9.68 -9.42 15.90
CA PHE A 203 -9.52 -8.51 17.04
C PHE A 203 -10.41 -7.25 16.93
N LEU A 204 -10.83 -6.86 15.72
CA LEU A 204 -11.70 -5.70 15.49
C LEU A 204 -13.20 -5.98 15.69
N LYS A 205 -13.59 -7.26 15.84
CA LYS A 205 -14.98 -7.67 16.10
C LYS A 205 -15.35 -7.52 17.57
#